data_7b8764834e64c0b63d4e0fccaaf25528
#
_entry.id   7b8764834e64c0b63d4e0fccaaf25528
#
_cell.length_a   1.000
_cell.length_b   1.000
_cell.length_c   1.000
_cell.angle_alpha   90.00
_cell.angle_beta   90.00
_cell.angle_gamma   90.00
#
_symmetry.space_group_name_H-M   'P 1'
#
loop_
_entity.id
_entity.type
_entity.pdbx_description
1 polymer ?
#
loop_
_entity_poly.entity_id
_entity_poly.type
_entity_poly.pdbx_seq_one_letter_code
_entity_poly.pdbx_strand_id
1 'polypeptide(L)'
;MTKSTRRLTCIYANVLDTLSTMERYWGKRGSNGLLIMILITSVIGLNQSSAFGNPRSSQIGHTYAISQQQIDDYRLYAHNRIFDFNEFICYDKLIVRESQWNPYDVNGTHYGLVQGDSKYLKGKSAFEQIDWSLAYIKVRYRTICKALSHSYSKGWY
;
A
#
# COMPACT_ATOMS: atom_id res chain seq x y z
N MET A 1 2.08 23.79 26.02
CA MET A 1 2.59 23.26 24.71
C MET A 1 1.81 22.03 24.37
N THR A 2 0.97 22.08 23.35
CA THR A 2 0.05 21.00 22.95
C THR A 2 0.78 19.92 22.17
N LYS A 3 0.29 18.66 22.21
CA LYS A 3 0.84 17.50 21.48
C LYS A 3 1.00 17.74 19.96
N SER A 4 0.26 18.68 19.41
CA SER A 4 0.29 19.08 17.99
C SER A 4 1.60 19.79 17.61
N THR A 5 2.12 20.65 18.49
CA THR A 5 3.35 21.43 18.24
C THR A 5 4.60 20.54 18.20
N ARG A 6 4.61 19.43 18.97
CA ARG A 6 5.74 18.48 18.96
C ARG A 6 5.83 17.64 17.70
N ARG A 7 4.71 17.36 17.03
CA ARG A 7 4.72 16.59 15.76
C ARG A 7 5.25 17.43 14.59
N LEU A 8 4.94 18.72 14.55
CA LEU A 8 5.43 19.62 13.51
C LEU A 8 6.94 19.84 13.62
N THR A 9 7.49 19.98 14.82
CA THR A 9 8.94 20.12 15.01
C THR A 9 9.73 18.87 14.62
N CYS A 10 9.16 17.67 14.79
CA CYS A 10 9.81 16.42 14.37
C CYS A 10 9.87 16.27 12.83
N ILE A 11 8.83 16.73 12.13
CA ILE A 11 8.77 16.69 10.65
C ILE A 11 9.77 17.70 10.05
N TYR A 12 9.87 18.89 10.63
CA TYR A 12 10.83 19.91 10.19
C TYR A 12 12.29 19.48 10.41
N ALA A 13 12.59 18.81 11.51
CA ALA A 13 13.93 18.31 11.80
C ALA A 13 14.38 17.25 10.76
N ASN A 14 13.48 16.35 10.38
CA ASN A 14 13.78 15.31 9.36
C ASN A 14 13.97 15.89 7.95
N VAL A 15 13.26 16.96 7.60
CA VAL A 15 13.41 17.63 6.28
C VAL A 15 14.73 18.37 6.20
N LEU A 16 15.18 19.01 7.29
CA LEU A 16 16.47 19.71 7.32
C LEU A 16 17.66 18.73 7.29
N ASP A 17 17.54 17.54 7.89
CA ASP A 17 18.57 16.51 7.82
C ASP A 17 18.71 15.90 6.42
N THR A 18 17.61 15.73 5.69
CA THR A 18 17.65 15.26 4.29
C THR A 18 18.27 16.31 3.36
N LEU A 19 18.04 17.60 3.57
CA LEU A 19 18.65 18.67 2.77
C LEU A 19 20.15 18.75 3.02
N SER A 20 20.62 18.60 4.27
CA SER A 20 22.05 18.63 4.61
C SER A 20 22.83 17.41 4.05
N THR A 21 22.16 16.30 3.85
CA THR A 21 22.73 15.09 3.23
C THR A 21 22.83 15.26 1.71
N MET A 22 21.89 15.94 1.09
CA MET A 22 21.92 16.22 -0.35
C MET A 22 23.05 17.21 -0.72
N GLU A 23 23.32 18.23 0.09
CA GLU A 23 24.44 19.16 -0.15
C GLU A 23 25.81 18.47 -0.11
N ARG A 24 25.98 17.46 0.75
CA ARG A 24 27.21 16.66 0.80
C ARG A 24 27.39 15.75 -0.44
N TYR A 25 26.32 15.35 -1.07
CA TYR A 25 26.36 14.47 -2.27
C TYR A 25 26.62 15.28 -3.57
N TRP A 26 26.19 16.55 -3.64
CA TRP A 26 26.26 17.39 -4.85
C TRP A 26 27.44 18.37 -4.86
N GLY A 27 28.06 18.63 -3.73
CA GLY A 27 29.21 19.55 -3.61
C GLY A 27 30.50 19.07 -4.30
N LYS A 28 30.51 17.89 -4.94
CA LYS A 28 31.66 17.34 -5.68
C LYS A 28 31.54 17.41 -7.21
N ARG A 29 30.48 17.95 -7.76
CA ARG A 29 30.32 18.14 -9.21
C ARG A 29 30.02 19.62 -9.54
N GLY A 30 31.03 20.28 -9.99
CA GLY A 30 31.15 21.54 -10.76
C GLY A 30 29.97 22.52 -10.83
N SER A 31 30.32 23.76 -10.86
CA SER A 31 29.66 25.06 -10.71
C SER A 31 28.31 25.37 -11.42
N ASN A 32 27.56 24.42 -11.90
CA ASN A 32 26.27 24.67 -12.57
C ASN A 32 25.03 24.35 -11.69
N GLY A 33 25.24 24.03 -10.42
CA GLY A 33 24.16 23.65 -9.50
C GLY A 33 23.37 24.84 -8.92
N LEU A 34 23.91 26.05 -8.97
CA LEU A 34 23.32 27.24 -8.31
C LEU A 34 22.07 27.77 -9.04
N LEU A 35 21.99 27.57 -10.35
CA LEU A 35 20.86 28.07 -11.16
C LEU A 35 19.60 27.18 -11.06
N ILE A 36 19.74 25.91 -10.71
CA ILE A 36 18.61 24.98 -10.60
C ILE A 36 17.85 25.16 -9.27
N MET A 37 18.55 25.57 -8.19
CA MET A 37 17.91 25.79 -6.89
C MET A 37 16.98 27.02 -6.86
N ILE A 38 17.20 28.02 -7.70
CA ILE A 38 16.37 29.24 -7.74
C ILE A 38 15.03 29.00 -8.44
N LEU A 39 14.93 27.98 -9.31
CA LEU A 39 13.69 27.68 -10.03
C LEU A 39 12.71 26.82 -9.22
N ILE A 40 13.17 26.11 -8.19
CA ILE A 40 12.30 25.25 -7.36
C ILE A 40 11.50 26.07 -6.35
N THR A 41 12.01 27.23 -5.90
CA THR A 41 11.31 28.06 -4.91
C THR A 41 10.17 28.91 -5.49
N SER A 42 10.12 29.11 -6.81
CA SER A 42 9.07 29.89 -7.46
C SER A 42 7.80 29.11 -7.84
N VAL A 43 7.80 27.77 -7.74
CA VAL A 43 6.65 26.91 -8.10
C VAL A 43 5.74 26.58 -6.90
N ILE A 44 6.16 26.85 -5.66
CA ILE A 44 5.38 26.50 -4.44
C ILE A 44 4.33 27.56 -4.11
N GLY A 45 4.23 28.65 -4.87
CA GLY A 45 3.46 29.85 -4.52
C GLY A 45 2.05 30.01 -5.12
N LEU A 46 1.51 29.12 -5.93
CA LEU A 46 0.15 29.33 -6.49
C LEU A 46 -0.53 27.99 -6.80
N ASN A 47 -1.25 27.43 -5.86
CA ASN A 47 -2.51 26.71 -6.09
C ASN A 47 -3.14 26.32 -4.74
N GLN A 48 -3.72 27.29 -4.09
CA GLN A 48 -4.83 27.03 -3.15
C GLN A 48 -6.13 27.41 -3.85
N SER A 49 -6.81 26.43 -4.37
CA SER A 49 -8.22 26.51 -4.65
C SER A 49 -8.87 25.26 -4.07
N SER A 50 -9.24 25.38 -2.82
CA SER A 50 -10.07 24.45 -2.09
C SER A 50 -11.47 24.44 -2.66
N ALA A 51 -11.82 23.41 -3.39
CA ALA A 51 -13.21 23.03 -3.57
C ALA A 51 -13.46 21.78 -2.74
N PHE A 52 -13.75 21.93 -1.45
CA PHE A 52 -14.43 20.91 -0.66
C PHE A 52 -15.86 20.79 -1.17
N GLY A 53 -16.04 20.08 -2.26
CA GLY A 53 -17.32 19.55 -2.68
C GLY A 53 -17.64 18.34 -1.83
N ASN A 54 -18.56 18.51 -0.89
CA ASN A 54 -19.16 17.44 -0.11
C ASN A 54 -19.90 16.49 -1.08
N PRO A 55 -19.48 15.24 -1.32
CA PRO A 55 -20.26 14.32 -2.14
C PRO A 55 -21.49 13.91 -1.34
N ARG A 56 -22.65 14.38 -1.78
CA ARG A 56 -23.93 13.88 -1.34
C ARG A 56 -23.94 12.36 -1.45
N SER A 57 -24.06 11.71 -0.31
CA SER A 57 -24.35 10.30 -0.17
C SER A 57 -25.63 9.94 -0.94
N SER A 58 -25.46 9.37 -2.12
CA SER A 58 -26.54 8.61 -2.75
C SER A 58 -26.45 7.17 -2.26
N GLN A 59 -27.27 6.86 -1.29
CA GLN A 59 -27.55 5.49 -0.81
C GLN A 59 -28.19 4.71 -1.94
N ILE A 60 -27.46 3.90 -2.66
CA ILE A 60 -28.03 2.88 -3.56
C ILE A 60 -27.17 1.62 -3.44
N GLY A 61 -27.79 0.54 -2.96
CA GLY A 61 -27.39 -0.86 -3.10
C GLY A 61 -25.94 -1.16 -2.71
N HIS A 62 -25.71 -1.84 -1.59
CA HIS A 62 -24.40 -2.29 -1.11
C HIS A 62 -23.75 -3.34 -2.02
N THR A 63 -23.28 -2.93 -3.18
CA THR A 63 -22.07 -3.52 -3.73
C THR A 63 -20.91 -2.83 -3.02
N TYR A 64 -20.16 -3.53 -2.17
CA TYR A 64 -18.97 -3.01 -1.52
C TYR A 64 -17.88 -2.81 -2.57
N ALA A 65 -18.00 -1.74 -3.37
CA ALA A 65 -16.94 -1.33 -4.26
C ALA A 65 -15.81 -0.74 -3.41
N ILE A 66 -14.68 -1.43 -3.36
CA ILE A 66 -13.49 -0.92 -2.71
C ILE A 66 -12.87 0.18 -3.57
N SER A 67 -12.36 1.22 -2.92
CA SER A 67 -11.62 2.29 -3.61
C SER A 67 -10.20 1.85 -3.97
N GLN A 68 -9.61 2.49 -4.98
CA GLN A 68 -8.20 2.26 -5.33
C GLN A 68 -7.28 2.55 -4.14
N GLN A 69 -7.57 3.59 -3.35
CA GLN A 69 -6.82 3.90 -2.14
C GLN A 69 -6.81 2.75 -1.14
N GLN A 70 -7.94 2.08 -0.93
CA GLN A 70 -7.98 0.90 -0.04
C GLN A 70 -7.14 -0.26 -0.59
N ILE A 71 -7.15 -0.48 -1.89
CA ILE A 71 -6.29 -1.49 -2.53
C ILE A 71 -4.82 -1.16 -2.29
N ASP A 72 -4.42 0.10 -2.47
CA ASP A 72 -3.04 0.54 -2.28
C ASP A 72 -2.59 0.41 -0.81
N ASP A 73 -3.49 0.69 0.15
CA ASP A 73 -3.24 0.49 1.58
C ASP A 73 -3.03 -1.00 1.90
N TYR A 74 -3.81 -1.91 1.31
CA TYR A 74 -3.65 -3.36 1.49
C TYR A 74 -2.35 -3.87 0.87
N ARG A 75 -2.00 -3.39 -0.32
CA ARG A 75 -0.73 -3.70 -0.99
C ARG A 75 0.47 -3.23 -0.19
N LEU A 76 0.41 -2.00 0.33
CA LEU A 76 1.46 -1.45 1.18
C LEU A 76 1.63 -2.27 2.45
N TYR A 77 0.53 -2.67 3.08
CA TYR A 77 0.57 -3.54 4.25
C TYR A 77 1.24 -4.89 3.94
N ALA A 78 0.83 -5.55 2.86
CA ALA A 78 1.41 -6.81 2.44
C ALA A 78 2.90 -6.67 2.11
N HIS A 79 3.29 -5.60 1.41
CA HIS A 79 4.69 -5.31 1.10
C HIS A 79 5.55 -5.17 2.37
N ASN A 80 5.03 -4.52 3.40
CA ASN A 80 5.73 -4.36 4.68
C ASN A 80 5.86 -5.67 5.47
N ARG A 81 5.06 -6.69 5.16
CA ARG A 81 5.13 -8.04 5.76
C ARG A 81 6.04 -8.97 4.95
N ILE A 82 6.20 -8.71 3.66
CA ILE A 82 6.98 -9.53 2.72
C ILE A 82 8.26 -8.76 2.37
N PHE A 83 9.38 -9.11 3.03
CA PHE A 83 10.64 -8.38 2.86
C PHE A 83 11.29 -8.59 1.48
N ASP A 84 11.00 -9.71 0.80
CA ASP A 84 11.52 -9.99 -0.53
C ASP A 84 10.56 -9.43 -1.59
N PHE A 85 11.08 -8.54 -2.44
CA PHE A 85 10.28 -7.88 -3.47
C PHE A 85 9.74 -8.87 -4.52
N ASN A 86 10.48 -9.91 -4.89
CA ASN A 86 10.00 -10.91 -5.85
C ASN A 86 8.86 -11.74 -5.25
N GLU A 87 8.94 -12.11 -3.98
CA GLU A 87 7.85 -12.77 -3.26
C GLU A 87 6.63 -11.84 -3.15
N PHE A 88 6.82 -10.53 -2.94
CA PHE A 88 5.71 -9.57 -2.95
C PHE A 88 5.02 -9.50 -4.33
N ILE A 89 5.78 -9.46 -5.43
CA ILE A 89 5.20 -9.49 -6.77
C ILE A 89 4.41 -10.77 -7.01
N CYS A 90 4.89 -11.92 -6.51
CA CYS A 90 4.13 -13.16 -6.56
C CYS A 90 2.83 -13.07 -5.74
N TYR A 91 2.88 -12.43 -4.56
CA TYR A 91 1.71 -12.22 -3.72
C TYR A 91 0.66 -11.33 -4.38
N ASP A 92 1.08 -10.20 -4.92
CA ASP A 92 0.18 -9.27 -5.63
C ASP A 92 -0.56 -9.99 -6.77
N LYS A 93 0.17 -10.74 -7.62
CA LYS A 93 -0.43 -11.53 -8.70
C LYS A 93 -1.40 -12.59 -8.19
N LEU A 94 -1.08 -13.24 -7.07
CA LEU A 94 -1.94 -14.23 -6.45
C LEU A 94 -3.25 -13.60 -5.97
N ILE A 95 -3.19 -12.51 -5.21
CA ILE A 95 -4.37 -11.83 -4.69
C ILE A 95 -5.23 -11.18 -5.79
N VAL A 96 -4.61 -10.63 -6.83
CA VAL A 96 -5.34 -10.15 -8.02
C VAL A 96 -6.12 -11.29 -8.65
N ARG A 97 -5.56 -12.48 -8.75
CA ARG A 97 -6.22 -13.66 -9.30
C ARG A 97 -7.38 -14.17 -8.44
N GLU A 98 -7.26 -14.11 -7.11
CA GLU A 98 -8.27 -14.63 -6.17
C GLU A 98 -9.49 -13.70 -6.04
N SER A 99 -9.26 -12.38 -5.89
CA SER A 99 -10.32 -11.43 -5.53
C SER A 99 -10.14 -10.02 -6.07
N GLN A 100 -9.08 -9.76 -6.84
CA GLN A 100 -8.69 -8.39 -7.22
C GLN A 100 -8.55 -7.45 -6.01
N TRP A 101 -8.03 -7.96 -4.90
CA TRP A 101 -7.88 -7.27 -3.62
C TRP A 101 -9.20 -6.92 -2.92
N ASN A 102 -10.31 -7.54 -3.27
CA ASN A 102 -11.59 -7.31 -2.61
C ASN A 102 -11.72 -8.16 -1.32
N PRO A 103 -11.70 -7.55 -0.11
CA PRO A 103 -11.81 -8.28 1.16
C PRO A 103 -13.22 -8.79 1.45
N TYR A 104 -14.20 -8.37 0.68
CA TYR A 104 -15.61 -8.73 0.86
C TYR A 104 -16.07 -9.79 -0.14
N ASP A 105 -15.17 -10.25 -1.00
CA ASP A 105 -15.50 -11.24 -2.00
C ASP A 105 -15.83 -12.59 -1.36
N VAL A 106 -16.87 -13.27 -1.86
CA VAL A 106 -17.35 -14.55 -1.34
C VAL A 106 -17.71 -15.45 -2.50
N ASN A 107 -17.09 -16.61 -2.57
CA ASN A 107 -17.40 -17.64 -3.55
C ASN A 107 -17.64 -18.99 -2.84
N GLY A 108 -18.91 -19.29 -2.58
CA GLY A 108 -19.30 -20.48 -1.81
C GLY A 108 -18.77 -20.45 -0.38
N THR A 109 -17.83 -21.34 -0.05
CA THR A 109 -17.17 -21.42 1.26
C THR A 109 -15.85 -20.64 1.34
N HIS A 110 -15.47 -19.95 0.25
CA HIS A 110 -14.24 -19.18 0.14
C HIS A 110 -14.51 -17.72 0.45
N TYR A 111 -13.65 -17.10 1.25
CA TYR A 111 -13.87 -15.75 1.78
C TYR A 111 -12.69 -14.82 1.54
N GLY A 112 -13.04 -13.59 1.15
CA GLY A 112 -12.19 -12.40 1.20
C GLY A 112 -11.08 -12.33 0.17
N LEU A 113 -10.09 -11.49 0.45
CA LEU A 113 -8.92 -11.23 -0.41
C LEU A 113 -8.27 -12.50 -0.95
N VAL A 114 -8.20 -13.50 -0.10
CA VAL A 114 -7.38 -14.70 -0.31
C VAL A 114 -8.20 -15.90 -0.74
N GLN A 115 -9.51 -15.75 -0.88
CA GLN A 115 -10.44 -16.82 -1.23
C GLN A 115 -10.15 -18.13 -0.46
N GLY A 116 -9.83 -17.99 0.83
CA GLY A 116 -9.53 -19.15 1.68
C GLY A 116 -10.80 -19.90 2.10
N ASP A 117 -10.76 -21.22 2.01
CA ASP A 117 -11.84 -22.07 2.55
C ASP A 117 -11.68 -22.19 4.07
N SER A 118 -12.03 -21.12 4.78
CA SER A 118 -11.96 -21.07 6.24
C SER A 118 -13.01 -20.12 6.81
N LYS A 119 -13.83 -20.66 7.70
CA LYS A 119 -14.83 -19.87 8.45
C LYS A 119 -14.19 -18.76 9.29
N TYR A 120 -12.91 -18.88 9.64
CA TYR A 120 -12.16 -17.85 10.35
C TYR A 120 -12.10 -16.54 9.56
N LEU A 121 -12.01 -16.61 8.24
CA LEU A 121 -11.88 -15.42 7.37
C LEU A 121 -13.18 -14.61 7.28
N LYS A 122 -14.31 -15.20 7.61
CA LYS A 122 -15.61 -14.55 7.54
C LYS A 122 -15.66 -13.35 8.47
N GLY A 123 -15.85 -12.14 7.91
CA GLY A 123 -15.94 -10.89 8.68
C GLY A 123 -14.59 -10.36 9.19
N LYS A 124 -13.47 -10.95 8.77
CA LYS A 124 -12.13 -10.45 9.09
C LYS A 124 -11.78 -9.24 8.24
N SER A 125 -11.01 -8.32 8.83
CA SER A 125 -10.44 -7.19 8.10
C SER A 125 -9.48 -7.66 7.01
N ALA A 126 -9.25 -6.83 5.98
CA ALA A 126 -8.29 -7.12 4.92
C ALA A 126 -6.89 -7.44 5.47
N PHE A 127 -6.46 -6.73 6.51
CA PHE A 127 -5.15 -6.93 7.15
C PHE A 127 -5.04 -8.30 7.83
N GLU A 128 -6.07 -8.72 8.56
CA GLU A 128 -6.13 -10.06 9.17
C GLU A 128 -6.17 -11.18 8.13
N GLN A 129 -6.85 -10.95 6.99
CA GLN A 129 -6.88 -11.88 5.87
C GLN A 129 -5.50 -12.02 5.23
N ILE A 130 -4.75 -10.92 5.07
CA ILE A 130 -3.37 -10.92 4.57
C ILE A 130 -2.48 -11.74 5.51
N ASP A 131 -2.50 -11.44 6.82
CA ASP A 131 -1.68 -12.16 7.80
C ASP A 131 -1.99 -13.66 7.83
N TRP A 132 -3.28 -14.03 7.77
CA TRP A 132 -3.70 -15.41 7.68
C TRP A 132 -3.15 -16.11 6.43
N SER A 133 -3.24 -15.47 5.27
CA SER A 133 -2.77 -16.05 4.01
C SER A 133 -1.27 -16.26 3.98
N LEU A 134 -0.50 -15.29 4.51
CA LEU A 134 0.96 -15.43 4.61
C LEU A 134 1.35 -16.61 5.51
N ALA A 135 0.65 -16.79 6.63
CA ALA A 135 0.87 -17.93 7.50
C ALA A 135 0.51 -19.26 6.80
N TYR A 136 -0.63 -19.31 6.11
CA TYR A 136 -1.06 -20.47 5.33
C TYR A 136 -0.06 -20.84 4.23
N ILE A 137 0.38 -19.86 3.44
CA ILE A 137 1.34 -20.06 2.36
C ILE A 137 2.67 -20.58 2.91
N LYS A 138 3.15 -20.01 4.01
CA LYS A 138 4.41 -20.43 4.66
C LYS A 138 4.37 -21.92 5.05
N VAL A 139 3.26 -22.36 5.60
CA VAL A 139 3.10 -23.77 6.04
C VAL A 139 2.99 -24.71 4.84
N ARG A 140 2.16 -24.36 3.86
CA ARG A 140 1.79 -25.26 2.77
C ARG A 140 2.78 -25.25 1.60
N TYR A 141 3.27 -24.08 1.22
CA TYR A 141 4.08 -23.89 0.00
C TYR A 141 5.51 -23.47 0.27
N ARG A 142 5.83 -23.01 1.49
CA ARG A 142 7.12 -22.45 1.92
C ARG A 142 7.40 -21.06 1.36
N THR A 143 7.10 -20.81 0.08
CA THR A 143 7.28 -19.52 -0.59
C THR A 143 6.00 -19.09 -1.32
N ILE A 144 5.83 -17.79 -1.50
CA ILE A 144 4.64 -17.24 -2.16
C ILE A 144 4.67 -17.52 -3.66
N CYS A 145 5.84 -17.46 -4.28
CA CYS A 145 6.00 -17.78 -5.69
C CYS A 145 5.65 -19.24 -6.01
N LYS A 146 5.88 -20.18 -5.07
CA LYS A 146 5.40 -21.58 -5.21
C LYS A 146 3.88 -21.67 -5.10
N ALA A 147 3.26 -20.91 -4.19
CA ALA A 147 1.80 -20.85 -4.11
C ALA A 147 1.18 -20.32 -5.40
N LEU A 148 1.72 -19.23 -5.95
CA LEU A 148 1.31 -18.69 -7.24
C LEU A 148 1.46 -19.70 -8.38
N SER A 149 2.60 -20.38 -8.47
CA SER A 149 2.85 -21.43 -9.47
C SER A 149 1.85 -22.59 -9.35
N HIS A 150 1.51 -22.97 -8.10
CA HIS A 150 0.49 -23.98 -7.84
C HIS A 150 -0.89 -23.50 -8.31
N SER A 151 -1.27 -22.25 -7.99
CA SER A 151 -2.53 -21.65 -8.44
C SER A 151 -2.65 -21.62 -9.96
N TYR A 152 -1.57 -21.32 -10.69
CA TYR A 152 -1.59 -21.39 -12.16
C TYR A 152 -1.78 -22.80 -12.69
N SER A 153 -1.19 -23.81 -12.04
CA SER A 153 -1.23 -25.20 -12.53
C SER A 153 -2.48 -25.96 -12.13
N LYS A 154 -3.08 -25.63 -10.98
CA LYS A 154 -4.21 -26.37 -10.39
C LYS A 154 -5.50 -25.58 -10.32
N GLY A 155 -5.46 -24.26 -10.49
CA GLY A 155 -6.60 -23.37 -10.39
C GLY A 155 -6.94 -22.93 -8.95
N TRP A 156 -6.15 -23.37 -7.95
CA TRP A 156 -6.30 -23.03 -6.51
C TRP A 156 -4.94 -23.06 -5.81
N TYR A 157 -4.87 -22.51 -4.61
CA TYR A 157 -3.68 -22.56 -3.76
C TYR A 157 -3.99 -22.81 -2.29
#